data_14a2e2600ba745609e24dd50acd35475
#
_entry.id   14a2e2600ba745609e24dd50acd35475
#
_cell.length_a   1.000
_cell.length_b   1.000
_cell.length_c   1.000
_cell.angle_alpha   90.00
_cell.angle_beta   90.00
_cell.angle_gamma   90.00
#
_symmetry.space_group_name_H-M   'P 1'
#
loop_
_entity.id
_entity.type
_entity.pdbx_description
1 polymer ?
#
loop_
_entity_poly.entity_id
_entity_poly.type
_entity_poly.pdbx_seq_one_letter_code
_entity_poly.pdbx_strand_id
1 'polypeptide(L)'
;MDRMAEVKERLKIMEDAGMISCGVSEFCMMAAGLILAEHPGADSDKLNMLITHLALAGERMEKGDTGEMQISQEVLDAVKEERVYPQACGISRKILECTTLKFTQAETDFLTVHLCN
;
A
#
# COMPACT_ATOMS: atom_id res chain seq x y z
N MET A 1 -20.10 -1.39 7.95
CA MET A 1 -19.28 -2.55 7.62
C MET A 1 -17.84 -2.31 8.08
N ASP A 2 -17.20 -3.33 8.61
CA ASP A 2 -15.82 -3.24 9.07
C ASP A 2 -14.87 -3.05 7.88
N ARG A 3 -13.98 -2.08 7.98
CA ARG A 3 -13.01 -1.79 6.90
C ARG A 3 -12.08 -2.97 6.62
N MET A 4 -11.69 -3.70 7.67
CA MET A 4 -10.85 -4.88 7.48
C MET A 4 -11.59 -5.98 6.72
N ALA A 5 -12.89 -6.14 6.97
CA ALA A 5 -13.71 -7.10 6.25
C ALA A 5 -13.81 -6.74 4.77
N GLU A 6 -13.96 -5.45 4.45
CA GLU A 6 -13.99 -4.97 3.07
C GLU A 6 -12.67 -5.23 2.35
N VAL A 7 -11.56 -4.96 3.02
CA VAL A 7 -10.22 -5.20 2.47
C VAL A 7 -10.03 -6.70 2.20
N LYS A 8 -10.40 -7.53 3.17
CA LYS A 8 -10.28 -8.98 3.05
C LYS A 8 -11.07 -9.51 1.86
N GLU A 9 -12.31 -9.04 1.70
CA GLU A 9 -13.15 -9.46 0.58
C GLU A 9 -12.53 -9.06 -0.76
N ARG A 10 -12.04 -7.83 -0.87
CA ARG A 10 -11.40 -7.34 -2.10
C ARG A 10 -10.17 -8.17 -2.45
N LEU A 11 -9.33 -8.43 -1.46
CA LEU A 11 -8.11 -9.23 -1.67
C LEU A 11 -8.44 -10.67 -2.07
N LYS A 12 -9.50 -11.24 -1.48
CA LYS A 12 -9.94 -12.57 -1.84
C LYS A 12 -10.39 -12.63 -3.30
N ILE A 13 -11.13 -11.63 -3.75
CA ILE A 13 -11.57 -11.53 -5.14
C ILE A 13 -10.37 -11.48 -6.07
N MET A 14 -9.37 -10.68 -5.74
CA MET A 14 -8.16 -10.55 -6.55
C MET A 14 -7.35 -11.86 -6.57
N GLU A 15 -7.26 -12.53 -5.43
CA GLU A 15 -6.55 -13.80 -5.32
C GLU A 15 -7.28 -14.88 -6.13
N ASP A 16 -8.60 -14.99 -6.00
CA ASP A 16 -9.40 -15.96 -6.72
C ASP A 16 -9.35 -15.72 -8.23
N ALA A 17 -9.21 -14.48 -8.65
CA ALA A 17 -9.06 -14.11 -10.06
C ALA A 17 -7.65 -14.35 -10.62
N GLY A 18 -6.72 -14.79 -9.77
CA GLY A 18 -5.34 -15.01 -10.18
C GLY A 18 -4.52 -13.74 -10.35
N MET A 19 -5.00 -12.61 -9.84
CA MET A 19 -4.31 -11.34 -9.96
C MET A 19 -3.17 -11.18 -8.96
N ILE A 20 -3.26 -11.81 -7.80
CA ILE A 20 -2.24 -11.76 -6.75
C ILE A 20 -2.07 -13.15 -6.13
N SER A 21 -0.91 -13.37 -5.53
CA SER A 21 -0.63 -14.61 -4.81
C SER A 21 -1.17 -14.55 -3.38
N CYS A 22 -1.24 -15.70 -2.74
CA CYS A 22 -1.61 -15.81 -1.33
C CYS A 22 -0.67 -14.98 -0.43
N GLY A 23 0.64 -15.02 -0.72
CA GLY A 23 1.62 -14.26 0.05
C GLY A 23 1.42 -12.75 -0.07
N VAL A 24 1.10 -12.27 -1.27
CA VAL A 24 0.80 -10.85 -1.50
C VAL A 24 -0.48 -10.46 -0.75
N SER A 25 -1.51 -11.33 -0.79
CA SER A 25 -2.76 -11.08 -0.08
C SER A 25 -2.52 -10.94 1.43
N GLU A 26 -1.74 -11.83 2.02
CA GLU A 26 -1.40 -11.78 3.46
C GLU A 26 -0.64 -10.49 3.81
N PHE A 27 0.33 -10.11 2.97
CA PHE A 27 1.07 -8.87 3.15
C PHE A 27 0.12 -7.67 3.15
N CYS A 28 -0.81 -7.61 2.22
CA CYS A 28 -1.76 -6.51 2.12
C CYS A 28 -2.71 -6.45 3.33
N MET A 29 -3.11 -7.60 3.87
CA MET A 29 -3.91 -7.64 5.10
C MET A 29 -3.15 -7.03 6.27
N MET A 30 -1.87 -7.36 6.41
CA MET A 30 -1.01 -6.78 7.45
C MET A 30 -0.88 -5.28 7.26
N ALA A 31 -0.67 -4.82 6.02
CA ALA A 31 -0.56 -3.40 5.70
C ALA A 31 -1.83 -2.65 6.08
N ALA A 32 -3.00 -3.19 5.75
CA ALA A 32 -4.28 -2.58 6.09
C ALA A 32 -4.45 -2.47 7.60
N GLY A 33 -4.05 -3.51 8.34
CA GLY A 33 -4.11 -3.49 9.80
C GLY A 33 -3.23 -2.39 10.40
N LEU A 34 -2.02 -2.22 9.88
CA LEU A 34 -1.10 -1.17 10.33
C LEU A 34 -1.66 0.22 10.05
N ILE A 35 -2.23 0.41 8.86
CA ILE A 35 -2.82 1.70 8.50
C ILE A 35 -3.99 2.04 9.41
N LEU A 36 -4.88 1.09 9.64
CA LEU A 36 -6.05 1.32 10.49
C LEU A 36 -5.69 1.49 11.96
N ALA A 37 -4.59 0.89 12.42
CA ALA A 37 -4.11 1.11 13.77
C ALA A 37 -3.69 2.57 13.98
N GLU A 38 -3.06 3.18 12.97
CA GLU A 38 -2.63 4.57 13.03
C GLU A 38 -3.75 5.55 12.65
N HIS A 39 -4.67 5.12 11.78
CA HIS A 39 -5.76 5.96 11.29
C HIS A 39 -7.09 5.20 11.35
N PRO A 40 -7.67 5.02 12.55
CA PRO A 40 -8.93 4.29 12.69
C PRO A 40 -10.08 4.89 11.90
N GLY A 41 -10.03 6.20 11.62
CA GLY A 41 -11.04 6.90 10.85
C GLY A 41 -10.77 7.00 9.36
N ALA A 42 -9.82 6.20 8.84
CA ALA A 42 -9.46 6.27 7.43
C ALA A 42 -10.67 6.05 6.52
N ASP A 43 -10.72 6.83 5.43
CA ASP A 43 -11.78 6.71 4.44
C ASP A 43 -11.73 5.35 3.76
N SER A 44 -12.88 4.69 3.69
CA SER A 44 -12.99 3.35 3.15
C SER A 44 -12.53 3.27 1.68
N ASP A 45 -12.96 4.22 0.85
CA ASP A 45 -12.60 4.22 -0.57
C ASP A 45 -11.10 4.46 -0.78
N LYS A 46 -10.51 5.37 0.00
CA LYS A 46 -9.08 5.64 -0.09
C LYS A 46 -8.27 4.44 0.36
N LEU A 47 -8.68 3.79 1.44
CA LEU A 47 -8.02 2.59 1.93
C LEU A 47 -8.08 1.46 0.90
N ASN A 48 -9.25 1.22 0.33
CA ASN A 48 -9.42 0.19 -0.68
C ASN A 48 -8.58 0.46 -1.92
N MET A 49 -8.50 1.72 -2.34
CA MET A 49 -7.66 2.11 -3.48
C MET A 49 -6.18 1.85 -3.20
N LEU A 50 -5.72 2.26 -2.03
CA LEU A 50 -4.33 2.06 -1.61
C LEU A 50 -3.98 0.57 -1.56
N ILE A 51 -4.83 -0.23 -0.94
CA ILE A 51 -4.59 -1.67 -0.80
C ILE A 51 -4.60 -2.36 -2.17
N THR A 52 -5.51 -1.96 -3.06
CA THR A 52 -5.55 -2.51 -4.43
C THR A 52 -4.24 -2.20 -5.15
N HIS A 53 -3.76 -0.97 -5.06
CA HIS A 53 -2.48 -0.57 -5.66
C HIS A 53 -1.32 -1.38 -5.06
N LEU A 54 -1.29 -1.49 -3.74
CA LEU A 54 -0.24 -2.21 -3.03
C LEU A 54 -0.21 -3.69 -3.43
N ALA A 55 -1.40 -4.29 -3.59
CA ALA A 55 -1.51 -5.69 -4.02
C ALA A 55 -0.93 -5.90 -5.42
N LEU A 56 -1.27 -5.03 -6.35
CA LEU A 56 -0.76 -5.13 -7.73
C LEU A 56 0.74 -4.87 -7.77
N ALA A 57 1.22 -3.91 -7.00
CA ALA A 57 2.65 -3.62 -6.90
C ALA A 57 3.41 -4.81 -6.28
N GLY A 58 2.85 -5.39 -5.22
CA GLY A 58 3.45 -6.56 -4.57
C GLY A 58 3.58 -7.74 -5.51
N GLU A 59 2.57 -7.97 -6.34
CA GLU A 59 2.58 -9.05 -7.32
C GLU A 59 3.68 -8.81 -8.36
N ARG A 60 3.83 -7.56 -8.84
CA ARG A 60 4.90 -7.22 -9.78
C ARG A 60 6.27 -7.46 -9.15
N MET A 61 6.46 -7.05 -7.88
CA MET A 61 7.72 -7.25 -7.19
C MET A 61 8.03 -8.73 -6.99
N GLU A 62 7.02 -9.53 -6.69
CA GLU A 62 7.17 -10.97 -6.52
C GLU A 62 7.65 -11.64 -7.81
N LYS A 63 7.17 -11.15 -8.96
CA LYS A 63 7.55 -11.66 -10.27
C LYS A 63 8.85 -11.07 -10.80
N GLY A 64 9.47 -10.18 -10.05
CA GLY A 64 10.70 -9.51 -10.48
C GLY A 64 10.50 -8.43 -11.53
N ASP A 65 9.25 -8.03 -11.77
CA ASP A 65 8.92 -6.94 -12.69
C ASP A 65 9.03 -5.62 -11.93
N THR A 66 10.15 -4.94 -12.08
CA THR A 66 10.39 -3.68 -11.38
C THR A 66 9.69 -2.48 -11.99
N GLY A 67 9.08 -2.65 -13.18
CA GLY A 67 8.25 -1.62 -13.82
C GLY A 67 8.88 -0.24 -13.90
N GLU A 68 8.24 0.65 -14.65
CA GLU A 68 8.73 2.02 -14.78
C GLU A 68 7.77 3.01 -14.13
N MET A 69 7.31 2.70 -12.92
CA MET A 69 6.52 3.68 -12.19
C MET A 69 7.39 4.86 -11.82
N GLN A 70 6.94 6.05 -12.18
CA GLN A 70 7.61 7.28 -11.80
C GLN A 70 6.62 8.23 -11.16
N ILE A 71 7.06 8.88 -10.09
CA ILE A 71 6.28 9.91 -9.42
C ILE A 71 6.95 11.23 -9.72
N SER A 72 6.16 12.25 -10.08
CA SER A 72 6.75 13.54 -10.39
C SER A 72 7.43 14.12 -9.16
N GLN A 73 8.55 14.79 -9.35
CA GLN A 73 9.26 15.43 -8.26
C GLN A 73 8.40 16.50 -7.60
N GLU A 74 7.55 17.16 -8.38
CA GLU A 74 6.62 18.17 -7.85
C GLU A 74 5.66 17.58 -6.82
N VAL A 75 5.12 16.39 -7.09
CA VAL A 75 4.23 15.69 -6.17
C VAL A 75 4.98 15.30 -4.91
N LEU A 76 6.18 14.76 -5.05
CA LEU A 76 7.01 14.38 -3.89
C LEU A 76 7.34 15.59 -3.03
N ASP A 77 7.72 16.70 -3.63
CA ASP A 77 8.05 17.93 -2.90
C ASP A 77 6.84 18.47 -2.15
N ALA A 78 5.67 18.45 -2.79
CA ALA A 78 4.43 18.90 -2.15
C ALA A 78 4.07 18.02 -0.96
N VAL A 79 4.22 16.70 -1.10
CA VAL A 79 3.91 15.75 -0.04
C VAL A 79 4.84 15.90 1.16
N LYS A 80 6.12 16.20 0.91
CA LYS A 80 7.10 16.39 1.98
C LYS A 80 6.76 17.59 2.89
N GLU A 81 5.98 18.53 2.41
CA GLU A 81 5.55 19.69 3.18
C GLU A 81 4.31 19.40 4.02
N GLU A 82 3.64 18.26 3.81
CA GLU A 82 2.46 17.88 4.57
C GLU A 82 2.80 17.53 6.01
N ARG A 83 1.91 17.91 6.94
CA ARG A 83 2.06 17.58 8.35
C ARG A 83 2.19 16.10 8.61
N VAL A 84 1.45 15.32 7.83
CA VAL A 84 1.37 13.87 8.02
C VAL A 84 2.52 13.12 7.36
N TYR A 85 3.40 13.82 6.65
CA TYR A 85 4.50 13.17 5.94
C TYR A 85 5.40 12.31 6.84
N PRO A 86 5.86 12.80 7.99
CA PRO A 86 6.69 11.96 8.87
C PRO A 86 5.97 10.71 9.34
N GLN A 87 4.68 10.83 9.66
CA GLN A 87 3.87 9.68 10.08
C GLN A 87 3.69 8.71 8.91
N ALA A 88 3.43 9.23 7.71
CA ALA A 88 3.28 8.41 6.50
C ALA A 88 4.57 7.64 6.20
N CYS A 89 5.73 8.27 6.35
CA CYS A 89 7.02 7.60 6.19
C CYS A 89 7.20 6.47 7.21
N GLY A 90 6.79 6.70 8.45
CA GLY A 90 6.86 5.69 9.50
C GLY A 90 5.97 4.49 9.21
N ILE A 91 4.74 4.73 8.77
CA ILE A 91 3.80 3.68 8.41
C ILE A 91 4.32 2.90 7.20
N SER A 92 4.80 3.60 6.17
CA SER A 92 5.38 2.99 4.98
C SER A 92 6.53 2.05 5.35
N ARG A 93 7.42 2.49 6.24
CA ARG A 93 8.54 1.68 6.71
C ARG A 93 8.05 0.41 7.41
N LYS A 94 7.07 0.55 8.30
CA LYS A 94 6.50 -0.60 9.01
C LYS A 94 5.88 -1.61 8.05
N ILE A 95 5.17 -1.13 7.04
CA ILE A 95 4.56 -1.97 6.02
C ILE A 95 5.64 -2.76 5.27
N LEU A 96 6.70 -2.09 4.85
CA LEU A 96 7.75 -2.74 4.07
C LEU A 96 8.57 -3.71 4.90
N GLU A 97 8.64 -3.53 6.22
CA GLU A 97 9.28 -4.47 7.12
C GLU A 97 8.50 -5.77 7.27
N CYS A 98 7.22 -5.79 6.89
CA CYS A 98 6.37 -6.97 6.98
C CYS A 98 6.51 -7.92 5.79
N THR A 99 7.39 -7.61 4.84
CA THR A 99 7.54 -8.42 3.63
C THR A 99 9.01 -8.60 3.27
N THR A 100 9.31 -9.70 2.59
CA THR A 100 10.62 -9.93 1.99
C THR A 100 10.69 -9.39 0.56
N LEU A 101 9.57 -8.91 0.02
CA LEU A 101 9.53 -8.30 -1.30
C LEU A 101 10.35 -7.02 -1.31
N LYS A 102 11.11 -6.83 -2.38
CA LYS A 102 11.96 -5.65 -2.52
C LYS A 102 11.28 -4.61 -3.38
N PHE A 103 10.57 -3.71 -2.73
CA PHE A 103 9.91 -2.61 -3.44
C PHE A 103 10.95 -1.61 -3.95
N THR A 104 10.72 -1.10 -5.16
CA THR A 104 11.57 -0.04 -5.72
C THR A 104 11.31 1.26 -4.95
N GLN A 105 12.25 2.19 -5.06
CA GLN A 105 12.07 3.50 -4.43
C GLN A 105 10.80 4.20 -4.94
N ALA A 106 10.51 4.08 -6.23
CA ALA A 106 9.30 4.68 -6.81
C ALA A 106 8.03 4.11 -6.18
N GLU A 107 7.97 2.79 -5.97
CA GLU A 107 6.81 2.16 -5.33
C GLU A 107 6.69 2.57 -3.86
N THR A 108 7.82 2.70 -3.16
CA THR A 108 7.85 3.17 -1.78
C THR A 108 7.36 4.62 -1.69
N ASP A 109 7.81 5.47 -2.61
CA ASP A 109 7.37 6.86 -2.67
C ASP A 109 5.87 6.95 -2.96
N PHE A 110 5.37 6.12 -3.87
CA PHE A 110 3.95 6.08 -4.21
C PHE A 110 3.11 5.69 -2.99
N LEU A 111 3.56 4.70 -2.24
CA LEU A 111 2.89 4.28 -1.01
C LEU A 111 2.82 5.44 -0.01
N THR A 112 3.94 6.15 0.17
CA THR A 112 4.00 7.28 1.10
C THR A 112 3.06 8.40 0.65
N VAL A 113 3.01 8.70 -0.65
CA VAL A 113 2.10 9.71 -1.20
C VAL A 113 0.64 9.35 -0.89
N HIS A 114 0.27 8.10 -1.09
CA HIS A 114 -1.09 7.63 -0.79
C HIS A 114 -1.40 7.75 0.70
N LEU A 115 -0.44 7.45 1.56
CA LEU A 115 -0.64 7.54 3.01
C LEU A 115 -0.80 8.97 3.50
N CYS A 116 -0.37 9.95 2.72
CA CYS A 116 -0.55 11.36 3.04
C CYS A 116 -1.93 11.91 2.69
N ASN A 117 -2.71 11.16 1.93
CA ASN A 117 -4.05 11.62 1.51
C ASN A 117 -5.16 11.21 2.48
#